data_469ef0dd31b469f81219d3f24cb2833e
#
_entry.id   469ef0dd31b469f81219d3f24cb2833e
#
_cell.length_a   1.000
_cell.length_b   1.000
_cell.length_c   1.000
_cell.angle_alpha   90.00
_cell.angle_beta   90.00
_cell.angle_gamma   90.00
#
_symmetry.space_group_name_H-M   'P 1'
#
loop_
_entity.id
_entity.type
_entity.pdbx_description
1 polymer ?
#
loop_
_entity_poly.entity_id
_entity_poly.type
_entity_poly.pdbx_seq_one_letter_code
_entity_poly.pdbx_strand_id
1 'polypeptide(L)'
;MNLAGRNFLKLLDYTPDEIRYLIDLSAELKAKKKIGVAHDVLKGKNIALIFEKTSTRTRCSFEVAAHDLGMHVTYLDPSGSQIGKKESIQDTARVLGRMFDGIEYRGYGQEIVEQLAEYAGVPVWNGLTNEFHPTQMIADMLTIKEKFGKLEGIRFVYMGDARYNMGNSLMVTCAKLGMDFVACTNKKYFPDKALVETCQEIAKETGASITLTEDVQEGCKDADVIYTDVWVSMGEPTEVWEERIHDLLPYQVNEKAMSYAKDSAVFMHCLPAFHDLNTTVGKEIHEKFGLTEMEVTDQVFESAQSVVFDEAENRMHSIKAIMYATLGGEK
;
A
#
# COMPACT_ATOMS: atom_id res chain seq x y z
N MET A 1 3.33 -18.67 13.95
CA MET A 1 4.19 -17.50 14.27
C MET A 1 3.43 -16.59 15.21
N ASN A 2 4.02 -16.03 16.25
CA ASN A 2 3.27 -15.21 17.22
C ASN A 2 3.57 -13.72 16.98
N LEU A 3 2.60 -12.98 16.47
CA LEU A 3 2.65 -11.52 16.26
C LEU A 3 1.72 -10.76 17.23
N ALA A 4 1.13 -11.45 18.22
CA ALA A 4 0.20 -10.82 19.17
C ALA A 4 0.87 -9.66 19.92
N GLY A 5 0.17 -8.52 19.97
CA GLY A 5 0.64 -7.29 20.61
C GLY A 5 1.57 -6.42 19.75
N ARG A 6 1.97 -6.86 18.55
CA ARG A 6 2.86 -6.08 17.68
C ARG A 6 2.13 -4.98 16.93
N ASN A 7 2.80 -3.86 16.75
CA ASN A 7 2.38 -2.78 15.87
C ASN A 7 2.71 -3.12 14.42
N PHE A 8 1.96 -2.58 13.46
CA PHE A 8 2.20 -2.75 12.02
C PHE A 8 2.39 -1.40 11.33
N LEU A 9 3.59 -0.82 11.45
CA LEU A 9 3.87 0.55 11.06
C LEU A 9 4.60 0.66 9.71
N LYS A 10 5.56 -0.23 9.46
CA LYS A 10 6.34 -0.34 8.21
C LYS A 10 6.94 -1.74 8.10
N LEU A 11 7.16 -2.24 6.88
CA LEU A 11 7.71 -3.59 6.68
C LEU A 11 9.21 -3.71 7.00
N LEU A 12 9.91 -2.61 7.20
CA LEU A 12 11.27 -2.64 7.76
C LEU A 12 11.32 -3.31 9.14
N ASP A 13 10.24 -3.21 9.93
CA ASP A 13 10.13 -3.76 11.29
C ASP A 13 9.83 -5.27 11.31
N TYR A 14 9.63 -5.88 10.15
CA TYR A 14 9.22 -7.27 9.99
C TYR A 14 10.30 -8.09 9.27
N THR A 15 10.46 -9.35 9.69
CA THR A 15 11.32 -10.30 8.99
C THR A 15 10.65 -10.79 7.70
N PRO A 16 11.42 -11.31 6.72
CA PRO A 16 10.87 -11.94 5.53
C PRO A 16 9.84 -13.03 5.84
N ASP A 17 10.09 -13.87 6.84
CA ASP A 17 9.19 -14.96 7.22
C ASP A 17 7.89 -14.45 7.87
N GLU A 18 7.94 -13.38 8.66
CA GLU A 18 6.75 -12.72 9.21
C GLU A 18 5.87 -12.12 8.10
N ILE A 19 6.50 -11.54 7.08
CA ILE A 19 5.77 -10.99 5.91
C ILE A 19 5.13 -12.14 5.12
N ARG A 20 5.87 -13.22 4.82
CA ARG A 20 5.32 -14.41 4.15
C ARG A 20 4.16 -15.02 4.91
N TYR A 21 4.29 -15.14 6.24
CA TYR A 21 3.22 -15.62 7.10
C TYR A 21 1.95 -14.77 6.99
N LEU A 22 2.06 -13.43 6.97
CA LEU A 22 0.89 -12.55 6.81
C LEU A 22 0.24 -12.71 5.43
N ILE A 23 1.03 -12.90 4.38
CA ILE A 23 0.52 -13.17 3.02
C ILE A 23 -0.24 -14.50 2.98
N ASP A 24 0.32 -15.57 3.57
CA ASP A 24 -0.30 -16.90 3.61
C ASP A 24 -1.58 -16.90 4.44
N LEU A 25 -1.57 -16.25 5.59
CA LEU A 25 -2.74 -16.05 6.43
C LEU A 25 -3.84 -15.26 5.69
N SER A 26 -3.45 -14.27 4.89
CA SER A 26 -4.40 -13.51 4.06
C SER A 26 -5.09 -14.42 3.03
N ALA A 27 -4.35 -15.30 2.38
CA ALA A 27 -4.89 -16.29 1.43
C ALA A 27 -5.84 -17.27 2.13
N GLU A 28 -5.47 -17.77 3.32
CA GLU A 28 -6.31 -18.67 4.13
C GLU A 28 -7.63 -18.01 4.53
N LEU A 29 -7.59 -16.79 5.07
CA LEU A 29 -8.78 -16.05 5.48
C LEU A 29 -9.66 -15.63 4.28
N LYS A 30 -9.05 -15.34 3.13
CA LYS A 30 -9.76 -15.14 1.86
C LYS A 30 -10.51 -16.40 1.44
N ALA A 31 -9.87 -17.56 1.49
CA ALA A 31 -10.50 -18.83 1.16
C ALA A 31 -11.66 -19.15 2.09
N LYS A 32 -11.50 -18.98 3.42
CA LYS A 32 -12.58 -19.18 4.41
C LYS A 32 -13.79 -18.28 4.11
N LYS A 33 -13.56 -16.99 3.80
CA LYS A 33 -14.66 -16.07 3.45
C LYS A 33 -15.38 -16.51 2.18
N LYS A 34 -14.66 -16.90 1.14
CA LYS A 34 -15.24 -17.34 -0.15
C LYS A 34 -16.13 -18.57 -0.03
N ILE A 35 -15.84 -19.49 0.88
CA ILE A 35 -16.65 -20.69 1.13
C ILE A 35 -17.64 -20.54 2.30
N GLY A 36 -17.79 -19.34 2.86
CA GLY A 36 -18.75 -19.05 3.92
C GLY A 36 -18.41 -19.63 5.30
N VAL A 37 -17.15 -20.01 5.54
CA VAL A 37 -16.71 -20.48 6.86
C VAL A 37 -16.54 -19.30 7.81
N ALA A 38 -17.30 -19.31 8.92
CA ALA A 38 -17.18 -18.31 9.96
C ALA A 38 -15.79 -18.30 10.58
N HIS A 39 -15.28 -17.10 10.86
CA HIS A 39 -13.95 -16.90 11.47
C HIS A 39 -13.94 -15.69 12.43
N ASP A 40 -15.03 -15.54 13.19
CA ASP A 40 -15.29 -14.45 14.15
C ASP A 40 -14.52 -14.62 15.48
N VAL A 41 -13.23 -14.97 15.37
CA VAL A 41 -12.35 -15.36 16.49
C VAL A 41 -11.97 -14.21 17.42
N LEU A 42 -12.21 -12.95 17.01
CA LEU A 42 -11.94 -11.74 17.79
C LEU A 42 -13.24 -11.09 18.31
N LYS A 43 -14.25 -11.90 18.51
CA LYS A 43 -15.56 -11.46 18.98
C LYS A 43 -15.49 -10.64 20.26
N GLY A 44 -16.15 -9.47 20.23
CA GLY A 44 -16.23 -8.56 21.37
C GLY A 44 -15.07 -7.56 21.47
N LYS A 45 -14.04 -7.67 20.63
CA LYS A 45 -13.00 -6.64 20.52
C LYS A 45 -13.50 -5.40 19.80
N ASN A 46 -12.92 -4.25 20.14
CA ASN A 46 -13.25 -2.95 19.59
C ASN A 46 -12.01 -2.29 19.01
N ILE A 47 -12.11 -1.72 17.82
CA ILE A 47 -11.02 -0.99 17.19
C ILE A 47 -11.41 0.43 16.84
N ALA A 48 -10.44 1.35 16.90
CA ALA A 48 -10.59 2.73 16.43
C ALA A 48 -9.93 2.88 15.07
N LEU A 49 -10.60 3.57 14.13
CA LEU A 49 -10.05 3.97 12.85
C LEU A 49 -9.91 5.49 12.83
N ILE A 50 -8.67 5.99 12.82
CA ILE A 50 -8.34 7.41 12.82
C ILE A 50 -7.95 7.82 11.41
N PHE A 51 -8.74 8.68 10.78
CA PHE A 51 -8.49 9.17 9.43
C PHE A 51 -8.26 10.67 9.44
N GLU A 52 -7.04 11.12 9.14
CA GLU A 52 -6.73 12.51 8.80
C GLU A 52 -6.76 12.73 7.28
N LYS A 53 -6.52 11.66 6.50
CA LYS A 53 -6.73 11.60 5.05
C LYS A 53 -7.88 10.64 4.74
N THR A 54 -8.88 11.10 4.03
CA THR A 54 -10.03 10.27 3.63
C THR A 54 -9.62 9.10 2.75
N SER A 55 -10.35 7.98 2.83
CA SER A 55 -10.16 6.83 1.96
C SER A 55 -11.36 5.90 2.01
N THR A 56 -11.99 5.66 0.87
CA THR A 56 -13.07 4.67 0.74
C THR A 56 -12.54 3.25 0.95
N ARG A 57 -11.49 2.87 0.23
CA ARG A 57 -10.96 1.50 0.24
C ARG A 57 -10.40 1.08 1.59
N THR A 58 -9.53 1.91 2.19
CA THR A 58 -8.92 1.58 3.49
C THR A 58 -10.00 1.46 4.57
N ARG A 59 -10.94 2.41 4.62
CA ARG A 59 -12.05 2.40 5.57
C ARG A 59 -12.90 1.13 5.41
N CYS A 60 -13.42 0.88 4.22
CA CYS A 60 -14.25 -0.30 3.96
C CYS A 60 -13.49 -1.61 4.23
N SER A 61 -12.20 -1.68 3.90
CA SER A 61 -11.39 -2.87 4.16
C SER A 61 -11.26 -3.15 5.65
N PHE A 62 -10.97 -2.14 6.47
CA PHE A 62 -10.90 -2.31 7.93
C PHE A 62 -12.26 -2.65 8.53
N GLU A 63 -13.33 -1.92 8.16
CA GLU A 63 -14.68 -2.16 8.69
C GLU A 63 -15.16 -3.58 8.38
N VAL A 64 -15.07 -4.00 7.10
CA VAL A 64 -15.52 -5.35 6.69
C VAL A 64 -14.63 -6.44 7.30
N ALA A 65 -13.31 -6.25 7.30
CA ALA A 65 -12.39 -7.22 7.91
C ALA A 65 -12.62 -7.37 9.42
N ALA A 66 -12.83 -6.27 10.14
CA ALA A 66 -13.17 -6.29 11.55
C ALA A 66 -14.50 -7.00 11.82
N HIS A 67 -15.52 -6.71 11.03
CA HIS A 67 -16.81 -7.36 11.13
C HIS A 67 -16.72 -8.88 10.90
N ASP A 68 -15.99 -9.31 9.87
CA ASP A 68 -15.76 -10.74 9.60
C ASP A 68 -15.06 -11.45 10.78
N LEU A 69 -14.20 -10.75 11.54
CA LEU A 69 -13.52 -11.25 12.73
C LEU A 69 -14.36 -11.13 14.02
N GLY A 70 -15.59 -10.61 13.95
CA GLY A 70 -16.50 -10.43 15.09
C GLY A 70 -16.21 -9.19 15.94
N MET A 71 -15.46 -8.23 15.42
CA MET A 71 -15.11 -6.98 16.12
C MET A 71 -16.10 -5.86 15.84
N HIS A 72 -16.07 -4.84 16.71
CA HIS A 72 -16.74 -3.56 16.52
C HIS A 72 -15.75 -2.48 16.11
N VAL A 73 -16.24 -1.50 15.34
CA VAL A 73 -15.42 -0.42 14.77
C VAL A 73 -15.98 0.93 15.16
N THR A 74 -15.11 1.84 15.58
CA THR A 74 -15.42 3.27 15.72
C THR A 74 -14.57 4.06 14.72
N TYR A 75 -15.24 4.75 13.80
CA TYR A 75 -14.59 5.60 12.82
C TYR A 75 -14.48 7.04 13.33
N LEU A 76 -13.27 7.57 13.34
CA LEU A 76 -12.95 8.93 13.73
C LEU A 76 -12.47 9.71 12.49
N ASP A 77 -13.37 10.54 11.96
CA ASP A 77 -13.10 11.35 10.77
C ASP A 77 -12.25 12.61 11.10
N PRO A 78 -11.69 13.28 10.07
CA PRO A 78 -10.86 14.47 10.29
C PRO A 78 -11.59 15.65 10.97
N SER A 79 -12.92 15.71 10.85
CA SER A 79 -13.75 16.77 11.45
C SER A 79 -14.14 16.45 12.88
N GLY A 80 -14.29 15.17 13.21
CA GLY A 80 -14.68 14.67 14.53
C GLY A 80 -13.50 14.45 15.50
N SER A 81 -12.26 14.45 14.99
CA SER A 81 -11.06 14.22 15.82
C SER A 81 -10.45 15.50 16.33
N GLN A 82 -9.98 15.47 17.59
CA GLN A 82 -9.23 16.56 18.23
C GLN A 82 -7.70 16.33 18.18
N ILE A 83 -7.24 15.25 17.58
CA ILE A 83 -5.83 14.82 17.50
C ILE A 83 -4.98 15.93 16.89
N GLY A 84 -3.89 16.29 17.60
CA GLY A 84 -2.97 17.34 17.15
C GLY A 84 -3.53 18.76 17.14
N LYS A 85 -4.80 18.96 17.54
CA LYS A 85 -5.44 20.29 17.60
C LYS A 85 -5.59 20.78 19.03
N LYS A 86 -6.45 20.13 19.82
CA LYS A 86 -6.70 20.45 21.23
C LYS A 86 -6.13 19.39 22.17
N GLU A 87 -5.79 18.24 21.66
CA GLU A 87 -5.23 17.13 22.41
C GLU A 87 -3.94 16.65 21.74
N SER A 88 -2.90 16.35 22.54
CA SER A 88 -1.65 15.82 22.00
C SER A 88 -1.85 14.41 21.45
N ILE A 89 -0.99 13.99 20.50
CA ILE A 89 -1.00 12.64 19.96
C ILE A 89 -0.80 11.61 21.09
N GLN A 90 0.08 11.91 22.03
CA GLN A 90 0.38 11.03 23.18
C GLN A 90 -0.83 10.86 24.10
N ASP A 91 -1.55 11.94 24.41
CA ASP A 91 -2.73 11.85 25.28
C ASP A 91 -3.88 11.14 24.58
N THR A 92 -4.11 11.43 23.29
CA THR A 92 -5.07 10.69 22.47
C THR A 92 -4.74 9.19 22.45
N ALA A 93 -3.47 8.82 22.24
CA ALA A 93 -3.04 7.42 22.24
C ALA A 93 -3.34 6.72 23.57
N ARG A 94 -3.03 7.38 24.70
CA ARG A 94 -3.29 6.83 26.04
C ARG A 94 -4.78 6.66 26.32
N VAL A 95 -5.62 7.59 25.87
CA VAL A 95 -7.08 7.51 26.03
C VAL A 95 -7.64 6.37 25.16
N LEU A 96 -7.31 6.36 23.88
CA LEU A 96 -7.85 5.36 22.96
C LEU A 96 -7.35 3.95 23.28
N GLY A 97 -6.08 3.80 23.69
CA GLY A 97 -5.52 2.51 24.11
C GLY A 97 -6.15 1.91 25.37
N ARG A 98 -6.93 2.69 26.16
CA ARG A 98 -7.72 2.21 27.29
C ARG A 98 -9.16 1.88 26.93
N MET A 99 -9.61 2.30 25.74
CA MET A 99 -10.98 2.08 25.25
C MET A 99 -11.03 0.98 24.18
N PHE A 100 -9.98 0.85 23.37
CA PHE A 100 -9.93 0.00 22.21
C PHE A 100 -8.86 -1.10 22.34
N ASP A 101 -9.04 -2.20 21.64
CA ASP A 101 -8.09 -3.31 21.56
C ASP A 101 -7.03 -3.09 20.47
N GLY A 102 -7.26 -2.18 19.53
CA GLY A 102 -6.34 -1.81 18.46
C GLY A 102 -6.75 -0.51 17.80
N ILE A 103 -5.78 0.16 17.18
CA ILE A 103 -5.95 1.49 16.57
C ILE A 103 -5.36 1.49 15.16
N GLU A 104 -6.15 1.88 14.18
CA GLU A 104 -5.66 2.21 12.85
C GLU A 104 -5.47 3.72 12.74
N TYR A 105 -4.41 4.12 12.05
CA TYR A 105 -4.14 5.51 11.69
C TYR A 105 -3.86 5.63 10.19
N ARG A 106 -4.56 6.56 9.54
CA ARG A 106 -4.30 6.98 8.16
C ARG A 106 -4.17 8.52 8.12
N GLY A 107 -2.98 8.99 7.79
CA GLY A 107 -2.72 10.42 7.83
C GLY A 107 -1.47 10.87 7.09
N TYR A 108 -0.70 11.74 7.72
CA TYR A 108 0.42 12.43 7.10
C TYR A 108 1.78 11.84 7.52
N GLY A 109 2.37 12.32 8.60
CA GLY A 109 3.73 11.94 8.98
C GLY A 109 3.83 10.56 9.65
N GLN A 110 4.91 9.85 9.35
CA GLN A 110 5.21 8.56 9.99
C GLN A 110 5.41 8.72 11.51
N GLU A 111 5.96 9.84 11.94
CA GLU A 111 6.16 10.15 13.34
C GLU A 111 4.87 10.17 14.17
N ILE A 112 3.73 10.47 13.53
CA ILE A 112 2.43 10.50 14.21
C ILE A 112 1.99 9.08 14.56
N VAL A 113 2.05 8.15 13.60
CA VAL A 113 1.66 6.75 13.84
C VAL A 113 2.65 6.06 14.77
N GLU A 114 3.94 6.42 14.74
CA GLU A 114 4.95 5.91 15.67
C GLU A 114 4.71 6.40 17.10
N GLN A 115 4.33 7.67 17.31
CA GLN A 115 3.92 8.18 18.62
C GLN A 115 2.63 7.50 19.12
N LEU A 116 1.63 7.31 18.26
CA LEU A 116 0.44 6.54 18.63
C LEU A 116 0.84 5.15 19.13
N ALA A 117 1.71 4.45 18.42
CA ALA A 117 2.18 3.11 18.77
C ALA A 117 2.97 3.07 20.08
N GLU A 118 3.77 4.10 20.36
CA GLU A 118 4.56 4.21 21.59
C GLU A 118 3.68 4.35 22.84
N TYR A 119 2.58 5.10 22.76
CA TYR A 119 1.79 5.47 23.93
C TYR A 119 0.44 4.75 24.08
N ALA A 120 -0.04 4.05 23.03
CA ALA A 120 -1.36 3.41 23.07
C ALA A 120 -1.43 2.17 23.98
N GLY A 121 -0.36 1.38 24.06
CA GLY A 121 -0.34 0.12 24.82
C GLY A 121 -1.17 -1.01 24.18
N VAL A 122 -1.67 -0.80 22.97
CA VAL A 122 -2.39 -1.77 22.12
C VAL A 122 -1.80 -1.72 20.71
N PRO A 123 -1.99 -2.76 19.87
CA PRO A 123 -1.52 -2.72 18.49
C PRO A 123 -2.01 -1.52 17.71
N VAL A 124 -1.09 -0.86 17.01
CA VAL A 124 -1.36 0.25 16.09
C VAL A 124 -1.00 -0.19 14.67
N TRP A 125 -1.89 0.08 13.72
CA TRP A 125 -1.73 -0.25 12.30
C TRP A 125 -1.65 1.01 11.46
N ASN A 126 -0.63 1.09 10.62
CA ASN A 126 -0.46 2.16 9.65
C ASN A 126 -1.31 1.90 8.40
N GLY A 127 -2.45 2.57 8.29
CA GLY A 127 -3.32 2.54 7.11
C GLY A 127 -2.74 3.29 5.91
N LEU A 128 -1.93 4.31 6.14
CA LEU A 128 -1.08 5.05 5.21
C LEU A 128 -0.48 6.27 5.93
N THR A 129 0.81 6.50 5.70
CA THR A 129 1.49 7.79 5.94
C THR A 129 2.11 8.31 4.65
N ASN A 130 2.80 9.46 4.70
CA ASN A 130 3.55 9.95 3.54
C ASN A 130 4.73 9.04 3.18
N GLU A 131 5.29 8.36 4.17
CA GLU A 131 6.51 7.56 4.05
C GLU A 131 6.25 6.09 3.75
N PHE A 132 5.15 5.50 4.32
CA PHE A 132 4.87 4.07 4.17
C PHE A 132 3.38 3.74 4.08
N HIS A 133 3.09 2.63 3.37
CA HIS A 133 1.75 2.05 3.24
C HIS A 133 1.80 0.52 3.40
N PRO A 134 2.13 -0.01 4.59
CA PRO A 134 2.44 -1.43 4.76
C PRO A 134 1.23 -2.36 4.52
N THR A 135 0.00 -1.90 4.79
CA THR A 135 -1.21 -2.70 4.56
C THR A 135 -1.48 -2.95 3.08
N GLN A 136 -1.07 -2.02 2.19
CA GLN A 136 -1.12 -2.22 0.75
C GLN A 136 -0.15 -3.32 0.31
N MET A 137 1.04 -3.34 0.87
CA MET A 137 2.10 -4.28 0.49
C MET A 137 1.68 -5.74 0.64
N ILE A 138 1.02 -6.09 1.74
CA ILE A 138 0.54 -7.47 1.94
C ILE A 138 -0.51 -7.85 0.90
N ALA A 139 -1.35 -6.91 0.49
CA ALA A 139 -2.35 -7.13 -0.57
C ALA A 139 -1.71 -7.30 -1.94
N ASP A 140 -0.72 -6.46 -2.27
CA ASP A 140 0.01 -6.51 -3.53
C ASP A 140 0.73 -7.85 -3.65
N MET A 141 1.44 -8.27 -2.61
CA MET A 141 2.16 -9.54 -2.59
C MET A 141 1.23 -10.76 -2.63
N LEU A 142 0.06 -10.68 -2.00
CA LEU A 142 -0.97 -11.72 -2.13
C LEU A 142 -1.44 -11.81 -3.59
N THR A 143 -1.70 -10.68 -4.24
CA THR A 143 -2.14 -10.64 -5.64
C THR A 143 -1.08 -11.23 -6.58
N ILE A 144 0.18 -10.84 -6.40
CA ILE A 144 1.30 -11.39 -7.18
C ILE A 144 1.42 -12.90 -6.94
N LYS A 145 1.34 -13.36 -5.70
CA LYS A 145 1.39 -14.79 -5.37
C LYS A 145 0.23 -15.58 -5.98
N GLU A 146 -0.97 -15.01 -6.02
CA GLU A 146 -2.14 -15.62 -6.68
C GLU A 146 -1.97 -15.73 -8.21
N LYS A 147 -1.29 -14.75 -8.84
CA LYS A 147 -1.07 -14.75 -10.31
C LYS A 147 0.12 -15.62 -10.74
N PHE A 148 1.21 -15.62 -9.98
CA PHE A 148 2.47 -16.26 -10.39
C PHE A 148 2.85 -17.50 -9.56
N GLY A 149 2.16 -17.77 -8.45
CA GLY A 149 2.44 -18.88 -7.53
C GLY A 149 3.71 -18.70 -6.67
N LYS A 150 4.43 -17.61 -6.84
CA LYS A 150 5.70 -17.30 -6.16
C LYS A 150 5.88 -15.81 -6.00
N LEU A 151 6.89 -15.42 -5.19
CA LEU A 151 7.35 -14.03 -5.04
C LEU A 151 8.83 -13.90 -5.42
N GLU A 152 9.66 -14.83 -4.99
CA GLU A 152 11.12 -14.79 -5.28
C GLU A 152 11.40 -14.76 -6.78
N GLY A 153 12.30 -13.85 -7.19
CA GLY A 153 12.72 -13.66 -8.58
C GLY A 153 11.64 -13.05 -9.49
N ILE A 154 10.54 -12.53 -8.92
CA ILE A 154 9.59 -11.68 -9.66
C ILE A 154 10.27 -10.34 -9.94
N ARG A 155 10.27 -9.92 -11.21
CA ARG A 155 10.75 -8.60 -11.61
C ARG A 155 9.59 -7.60 -11.52
N PHE A 156 9.70 -6.72 -10.55
CA PHE A 156 8.69 -5.73 -10.19
C PHE A 156 9.17 -4.32 -10.59
N VAL A 157 8.44 -3.67 -11.47
CA VAL A 157 8.77 -2.32 -11.97
C VAL A 157 7.76 -1.32 -11.44
N TYR A 158 8.24 -0.30 -10.74
CA TYR A 158 7.45 0.85 -10.33
C TYR A 158 7.73 2.04 -11.23
N MET A 159 6.69 2.63 -11.84
CA MET A 159 6.78 3.80 -12.71
C MET A 159 6.01 4.96 -12.07
N GLY A 160 6.64 6.13 -11.95
CA GLY A 160 6.05 7.31 -11.33
C GLY A 160 6.91 7.92 -10.23
N ASP A 161 6.29 8.62 -9.26
CA ASP A 161 7.03 9.24 -8.15
C ASP A 161 7.37 8.20 -7.06
N ALA A 162 8.62 7.76 -7.03
CA ALA A 162 9.08 6.72 -6.11
C ALA A 162 9.58 7.26 -4.73
N ARG A 163 9.44 8.56 -4.46
CA ARG A 163 9.96 9.19 -3.21
C ARG A 163 9.07 8.99 -2.00
N TYR A 164 7.80 8.62 -2.19
CA TYR A 164 6.78 8.55 -1.15
C TYR A 164 6.38 7.12 -0.79
N ASN A 165 5.26 7.00 -0.07
CA ASN A 165 4.84 5.76 0.57
C ASN A 165 4.80 4.52 -0.33
N MET A 166 4.31 4.62 -1.58
CA MET A 166 4.23 3.47 -2.47
C MET A 166 5.62 3.04 -2.95
N GLY A 167 6.42 3.95 -3.49
CA GLY A 167 7.79 3.65 -3.93
C GLY A 167 8.65 3.08 -2.80
N ASN A 168 8.61 3.72 -1.63
CA ASN A 168 9.34 3.28 -0.44
C ASN A 168 8.90 1.89 0.02
N SER A 169 7.59 1.69 0.19
CA SER A 169 7.05 0.43 0.70
C SER A 169 7.27 -0.73 -0.25
N LEU A 170 7.07 -0.52 -1.55
CA LEU A 170 7.31 -1.54 -2.59
C LEU A 170 8.77 -1.94 -2.65
N MET A 171 9.69 -0.97 -2.62
CA MET A 171 11.13 -1.25 -2.60
C MET A 171 11.55 -2.08 -1.38
N VAL A 172 11.11 -1.70 -0.18
CA VAL A 172 11.35 -2.46 1.06
C VAL A 172 10.78 -3.87 0.97
N THR A 173 9.56 -4.00 0.48
CA THR A 173 8.87 -5.29 0.38
C THR A 173 9.57 -6.23 -0.59
N CYS A 174 9.94 -5.73 -1.77
CA CYS A 174 10.69 -6.50 -2.76
C CYS A 174 12.06 -6.93 -2.23
N ALA A 175 12.79 -6.01 -1.56
CA ALA A 175 14.06 -6.34 -0.93
C ALA A 175 13.93 -7.47 0.10
N LYS A 176 12.88 -7.44 0.95
CA LYS A 176 12.61 -8.46 1.97
C LYS A 176 12.21 -9.82 1.39
N LEU A 177 11.55 -9.84 0.23
CA LEU A 177 10.96 -11.07 -0.32
C LEU A 177 11.76 -11.69 -1.47
N GLY A 178 12.97 -11.20 -1.75
CA GLY A 178 13.82 -11.76 -2.81
C GLY A 178 13.32 -11.44 -4.22
N MET A 179 12.67 -10.27 -4.41
CA MET A 179 12.16 -9.80 -5.68
C MET A 179 13.09 -8.76 -6.31
N ASP A 180 13.10 -8.66 -7.63
CA ASP A 180 13.87 -7.66 -8.37
C ASP A 180 13.03 -6.37 -8.49
N PHE A 181 13.37 -5.35 -7.71
CA PHE A 181 12.70 -4.05 -7.75
C PHE A 181 13.41 -3.09 -8.71
N VAL A 182 12.62 -2.46 -9.57
CA VAL A 182 13.08 -1.41 -10.48
C VAL A 182 12.24 -0.15 -10.26
N ALA A 183 12.85 0.95 -9.82
CA ALA A 183 12.24 2.27 -9.92
C ALA A 183 12.59 2.86 -11.29
N CYS A 184 11.61 2.85 -12.20
CA CYS A 184 11.73 3.38 -13.55
C CYS A 184 11.04 4.73 -13.63
N THR A 185 11.81 5.81 -13.44
CA THR A 185 11.30 7.17 -13.37
C THR A 185 12.42 8.18 -13.58
N ASN A 186 12.07 9.47 -13.72
CA ASN A 186 13.06 10.54 -13.74
C ASN A 186 13.84 10.56 -12.41
N LYS A 187 15.15 10.70 -12.46
CA LYS A 187 16.06 10.68 -11.28
C LYS A 187 15.65 11.64 -10.15
N LYS A 188 14.92 12.71 -10.45
CA LYS A 188 14.37 13.65 -9.48
C LYS A 188 13.35 12.99 -8.53
N TYR A 189 12.76 11.88 -8.97
CA TYR A 189 11.71 11.13 -8.27
C TYR A 189 12.19 9.75 -7.77
N PHE A 190 13.50 9.51 -7.74
CA PHE A 190 14.05 8.32 -7.12
C PHE A 190 13.81 8.30 -5.61
N PRO A 191 13.70 7.12 -4.98
CA PRO A 191 13.60 7.00 -3.54
C PRO A 191 14.79 7.66 -2.82
N ASP A 192 14.61 7.97 -1.54
CA ASP A 192 15.69 8.49 -0.69
C ASP A 192 16.90 7.54 -0.70
N LYS A 193 18.10 8.14 -0.83
CA LYS A 193 19.35 7.39 -0.97
C LYS A 193 19.61 6.47 0.24
N ALA A 194 19.34 6.92 1.46
CA ALA A 194 19.60 6.12 2.65
C ALA A 194 18.66 4.90 2.71
N LEU A 195 17.41 5.06 2.26
CA LEU A 195 16.48 3.94 2.15
C LEU A 195 16.89 2.97 1.04
N VAL A 196 17.38 3.46 -0.10
CA VAL A 196 17.92 2.61 -1.18
C VAL A 196 19.10 1.78 -0.66
N GLU A 197 20.06 2.39 0.03
CA GLU A 197 21.21 1.71 0.63
C GLU A 197 20.76 0.63 1.63
N THR A 198 19.79 0.94 2.49
CA THR A 198 19.18 -0.02 3.43
C THR A 198 18.56 -1.21 2.69
N CYS A 199 17.79 -0.97 1.63
CA CYS A 199 17.17 -2.02 0.84
C CYS A 199 18.21 -2.86 0.08
N GLN A 200 19.30 -2.25 -0.39
CA GLN A 200 20.39 -2.97 -1.03
C GLN A 200 21.15 -3.91 -0.05
N GLU A 201 21.31 -3.50 1.21
CA GLU A 201 21.86 -4.39 2.24
C GLU A 201 20.93 -5.58 2.53
N ILE A 202 19.61 -5.33 2.67
CA ILE A 202 18.63 -6.41 2.83
C ILE A 202 18.65 -7.35 1.62
N ALA A 203 18.75 -6.80 0.41
CA ALA A 203 18.76 -7.56 -0.84
C ALA A 203 19.94 -8.55 -0.93
N LYS A 204 21.10 -8.25 -0.34
CA LYS A 204 22.25 -9.19 -0.28
C LYS A 204 21.92 -10.48 0.48
N GLU A 205 21.03 -10.40 1.48
CA GLU A 205 20.66 -11.56 2.30
C GLU A 205 19.52 -12.37 1.65
N THR A 206 18.63 -11.70 0.91
CA THR A 206 17.42 -12.32 0.35
C THR A 206 17.55 -12.75 -1.11
N GLY A 207 18.62 -12.30 -1.79
CA GLY A 207 18.80 -12.53 -3.23
C GLY A 207 18.01 -11.57 -4.12
N ALA A 208 17.42 -10.52 -3.56
CA ALA A 208 16.76 -9.45 -4.31
C ALA A 208 17.76 -8.56 -5.06
N SER A 209 17.25 -7.74 -5.98
CA SER A 209 18.01 -6.63 -6.58
C SER A 209 17.21 -5.33 -6.53
N ILE A 210 17.92 -4.19 -6.40
CA ILE A 210 17.33 -2.84 -6.40
C ILE A 210 18.00 -2.04 -7.50
N THR A 211 17.21 -1.65 -8.49
CA THR A 211 17.67 -0.89 -9.66
C THR A 211 16.91 0.43 -9.78
N LEU A 212 17.62 1.50 -10.13
CA LEU A 212 17.04 2.81 -10.44
C LEU A 212 17.41 3.14 -11.88
N THR A 213 16.44 3.48 -12.73
CA THR A 213 16.69 3.81 -14.14
C THR A 213 15.73 4.90 -14.65
N GLU A 214 16.22 5.70 -15.59
CA GLU A 214 15.42 6.66 -16.34
C GLU A 214 15.00 6.09 -17.72
N ASP A 215 15.50 4.92 -18.10
CA ASP A 215 15.19 4.28 -19.39
C ASP A 215 13.99 3.32 -19.22
N VAL A 216 12.87 3.68 -19.85
CA VAL A 216 11.62 2.90 -19.79
C VAL A 216 11.78 1.52 -20.43
N GLN A 217 12.51 1.42 -21.53
CA GLN A 217 12.71 0.13 -22.22
C GLN A 217 13.56 -0.81 -21.36
N GLU A 218 14.65 -0.33 -20.79
CA GLU A 218 15.50 -1.09 -19.88
C GLU A 218 14.74 -1.47 -18.59
N GLY A 219 14.04 -0.49 -18.01
CA GLY A 219 13.29 -0.69 -16.77
C GLY A 219 12.21 -1.75 -16.89
N CYS A 220 11.38 -1.66 -17.92
CA CYS A 220 10.25 -2.57 -18.16
C CYS A 220 10.65 -3.90 -18.80
N LYS A 221 11.90 -4.03 -19.30
CA LYS A 221 12.35 -5.26 -19.97
C LYS A 221 12.18 -6.49 -19.06
N ASP A 222 11.51 -7.51 -19.60
CA ASP A 222 11.26 -8.78 -18.93
C ASP A 222 10.55 -8.65 -17.56
N ALA A 223 9.82 -7.55 -17.31
CA ALA A 223 9.03 -7.38 -16.11
C ALA A 223 7.91 -8.43 -15.98
N ASP A 224 7.67 -8.88 -14.74
CA ASP A 224 6.49 -9.67 -14.39
C ASP A 224 5.34 -8.76 -13.93
N VAL A 225 5.68 -7.64 -13.29
CA VAL A 225 4.73 -6.66 -12.75
C VAL A 225 5.16 -5.26 -13.18
N ILE A 226 4.24 -4.48 -13.74
CA ILE A 226 4.36 -3.03 -13.89
C ILE A 226 3.34 -2.37 -12.98
N TYR A 227 3.81 -1.54 -12.08
CA TYR A 227 3.03 -0.84 -11.06
C TYR A 227 3.17 0.67 -11.21
N THR A 228 2.08 1.40 -11.02
CA THR A 228 2.13 2.86 -10.90
C THR A 228 1.17 3.38 -9.83
N ASP A 229 1.28 4.64 -9.51
CA ASP A 229 0.40 5.38 -8.60
C ASP A 229 0.19 6.78 -9.16
N VAL A 230 -0.79 7.50 -8.65
CA VAL A 230 -1.06 8.89 -9.05
C VAL A 230 0.19 9.76 -8.94
N TRP A 231 0.40 10.65 -9.93
CA TRP A 231 1.59 11.49 -9.96
C TRP A 231 1.57 12.62 -8.93
N VAL A 232 0.38 12.98 -8.46
CA VAL A 232 0.19 14.00 -7.41
C VAL A 232 -0.64 13.39 -6.29
N SER A 233 -0.05 13.33 -5.11
CA SER A 233 -0.70 12.73 -3.95
C SER A 233 -1.80 13.62 -3.38
N MET A 234 -2.76 13.00 -2.71
CA MET A 234 -3.84 13.70 -2.02
C MET A 234 -3.27 14.68 -0.97
N GLY A 235 -3.63 15.97 -1.13
CA GLY A 235 -3.19 17.05 -0.23
C GLY A 235 -1.95 17.81 -0.69
N GLU A 236 -1.36 17.45 -1.85
CA GLU A 236 -0.33 18.30 -2.48
C GLU A 236 -0.97 19.52 -3.17
N PRO A 237 -0.27 20.67 -3.24
CA PRO A 237 -0.75 21.88 -3.91
C PRO A 237 -0.99 21.66 -5.40
N THR A 238 -1.97 22.38 -5.96
CA THR A 238 -2.30 22.29 -7.40
C THR A 238 -1.18 22.78 -8.30
N GLU A 239 -0.29 23.61 -7.80
CA GLU A 239 0.84 24.20 -8.52
C GLU A 239 1.89 23.15 -8.93
N VAL A 240 1.95 22.01 -8.23
CA VAL A 240 2.91 20.95 -8.56
C VAL A 240 2.50 20.10 -9.77
N TRP A 241 1.24 20.19 -10.23
CA TRP A 241 0.72 19.36 -11.32
C TRP A 241 1.48 19.53 -12.63
N GLU A 242 1.74 20.77 -13.03
CA GLU A 242 2.41 21.06 -14.30
C GLU A 242 3.81 20.44 -14.36
N GLU A 243 4.58 20.62 -13.29
CA GLU A 243 5.91 20.03 -13.16
C GLU A 243 5.87 18.50 -13.16
N ARG A 244 4.94 17.90 -12.38
CA ARG A 244 4.78 16.45 -12.32
C ARG A 244 4.36 15.83 -13.63
N ILE A 245 3.42 16.45 -14.34
CA ILE A 245 3.00 16.03 -15.67
C ILE A 245 4.18 16.08 -16.64
N HIS A 246 4.89 17.20 -16.67
CA HIS A 246 6.05 17.35 -17.56
C HIS A 246 7.11 16.27 -17.31
N ASP A 247 7.45 16.04 -16.06
CA ASP A 247 8.55 15.15 -15.69
C ASP A 247 8.16 13.67 -15.73
N LEU A 248 6.90 13.32 -15.50
CA LEU A 248 6.43 11.93 -15.36
C LEU A 248 5.66 11.40 -16.58
N LEU A 249 5.20 12.26 -17.48
CA LEU A 249 4.52 11.81 -18.71
C LEU A 249 5.35 10.80 -19.54
N PRO A 250 6.70 10.90 -19.64
CA PRO A 250 7.50 9.86 -20.30
C PRO A 250 7.44 8.48 -19.60
N TYR A 251 7.00 8.44 -18.34
CA TYR A 251 6.86 7.24 -17.50
C TYR A 251 5.42 6.80 -17.30
N GLN A 252 4.49 7.28 -18.14
CA GLN A 252 3.13 6.79 -18.18
C GLN A 252 3.12 5.29 -18.54
N VAL A 253 2.35 4.49 -17.77
CA VAL A 253 2.15 3.08 -18.11
C VAL A 253 1.14 3.01 -19.27
N ASN A 254 1.66 2.75 -20.45
CA ASN A 254 0.91 2.60 -21.70
C ASN A 254 1.27 1.28 -22.39
N GLU A 255 0.63 1.00 -23.52
CA GLU A 255 0.83 -0.24 -24.26
C GLU A 255 2.27 -0.46 -24.69
N LYS A 256 3.01 0.66 -24.96
CA LYS A 256 4.42 0.58 -25.32
C LYS A 256 5.26 0.14 -24.12
N ALA A 257 5.02 0.69 -22.91
CA ALA A 257 5.70 0.27 -21.69
C ALA A 257 5.40 -1.20 -21.39
N MET A 258 4.13 -1.62 -21.49
CA MET A 258 3.71 -3.01 -21.31
C MET A 258 4.35 -3.94 -22.35
N SER A 259 4.58 -3.49 -23.58
CA SER A 259 5.19 -4.33 -24.64
C SER A 259 6.66 -4.70 -24.39
N TYR A 260 7.36 -4.03 -23.48
CA TYR A 260 8.72 -4.39 -23.07
C TYR A 260 8.76 -5.48 -22.00
N ALA A 261 7.64 -5.66 -21.28
CA ALA A 261 7.48 -6.68 -20.25
C ALA A 261 7.21 -8.06 -20.87
N LYS A 262 7.13 -9.09 -20.03
CA LYS A 262 6.72 -10.42 -20.47
C LYS A 262 5.26 -10.42 -20.93
N ASP A 263 4.91 -11.31 -21.85
CA ASP A 263 3.51 -11.50 -22.29
C ASP A 263 2.57 -11.84 -21.12
N SER A 264 3.10 -12.50 -20.08
CA SER A 264 2.39 -12.84 -18.83
C SER A 264 2.39 -11.73 -17.80
N ALA A 265 2.99 -10.58 -18.08
CA ALA A 265 3.08 -9.48 -17.14
C ALA A 265 1.70 -8.95 -16.75
N VAL A 266 1.57 -8.51 -15.49
CA VAL A 266 0.36 -7.86 -15.00
C VAL A 266 0.60 -6.39 -14.71
N PHE A 267 -0.46 -5.60 -14.90
CA PHE A 267 -0.54 -4.21 -14.47
C PHE A 267 -1.20 -4.12 -13.10
N MET A 268 -0.61 -3.34 -12.18
CA MET A 268 -1.10 -3.11 -10.83
C MET A 268 -1.15 -1.61 -10.48
N HIS A 269 -2.09 -1.24 -9.60
CA HIS A 269 -2.28 0.13 -9.13
C HIS A 269 -3.10 0.15 -7.84
N CYS A 270 -2.64 0.84 -6.81
CA CYS A 270 -3.33 0.89 -5.50
C CYS A 270 -4.69 1.61 -5.51
N LEU A 271 -5.02 2.29 -6.60
CA LEU A 271 -6.21 3.13 -6.79
C LEU A 271 -6.32 4.29 -5.76
N PRO A 272 -6.93 5.44 -6.15
CA PRO A 272 -7.59 5.71 -7.44
C PRO A 272 -6.61 5.89 -8.59
N ALA A 273 -7.04 5.70 -9.84
CA ALA A 273 -6.27 5.93 -11.03
C ALA A 273 -6.92 7.01 -11.91
N PHE A 274 -6.10 7.81 -12.60
CA PHE A 274 -6.58 8.82 -13.56
C PHE A 274 -6.33 8.33 -15.00
N HIS A 275 -7.14 7.36 -15.43
CA HIS A 275 -7.07 6.74 -16.74
C HIS A 275 -8.15 7.24 -17.72
N ASP A 276 -9.13 8.02 -17.25
CA ASP A 276 -10.25 8.54 -18.05
C ASP A 276 -10.77 9.90 -17.55
N LEU A 277 -11.84 10.40 -18.17
CA LEU A 277 -12.53 11.63 -17.82
C LEU A 277 -13.75 11.47 -16.92
N ASN A 278 -13.97 10.28 -16.33
CA ASN A 278 -15.16 10.02 -15.52
C ASN A 278 -15.08 10.58 -14.09
N THR A 279 -13.94 11.18 -13.72
CA THR A 279 -13.76 11.83 -12.41
C THR A 279 -13.75 13.35 -12.52
N THR A 280 -14.09 14.04 -11.44
CA THR A 280 -13.98 15.52 -11.38
C THR A 280 -12.54 15.97 -11.62
N VAL A 281 -11.58 15.34 -10.95
CA VAL A 281 -10.15 15.68 -11.09
C VAL A 281 -9.64 15.43 -12.51
N GLY A 282 -10.02 14.30 -13.15
CA GLY A 282 -9.66 14.02 -14.54
C GLY A 282 -10.17 15.09 -15.51
N LYS A 283 -11.40 15.58 -15.31
CA LYS A 283 -11.94 16.71 -16.11
C LYS A 283 -11.19 18.01 -15.90
N GLU A 284 -10.87 18.36 -14.66
CA GLU A 284 -10.09 19.56 -14.32
C GLU A 284 -8.69 19.53 -14.95
N ILE A 285 -8.04 18.36 -14.95
CA ILE A 285 -6.72 18.16 -15.57
C ILE A 285 -6.83 18.28 -17.08
N HIS A 286 -7.87 17.70 -17.67
CA HIS A 286 -8.11 17.83 -19.11
C HIS A 286 -8.32 19.29 -19.52
N GLU A 287 -9.13 20.04 -18.77
CA GLU A 287 -9.37 21.48 -19.04
C GLU A 287 -8.09 22.31 -18.93
N LYS A 288 -7.20 21.99 -17.99
CA LYS A 288 -5.97 22.76 -17.75
C LYS A 288 -4.78 22.34 -18.63
N PHE A 289 -4.63 21.04 -18.86
CA PHE A 289 -3.43 20.47 -19.47
C PHE A 289 -3.69 19.68 -20.76
N GLY A 290 -4.96 19.50 -21.15
CA GLY A 290 -5.34 18.77 -22.37
C GLY A 290 -5.15 17.25 -22.29
N LEU A 291 -4.84 16.69 -21.13
CA LEU A 291 -4.65 15.24 -20.93
C LEU A 291 -5.97 14.54 -20.64
N THR A 292 -6.20 13.39 -21.26
CA THR A 292 -7.35 12.52 -21.01
C THR A 292 -7.00 11.37 -20.07
N GLU A 293 -5.73 11.04 -19.96
CA GLU A 293 -5.14 9.92 -19.22
C GLU A 293 -3.85 10.42 -18.57
N MET A 294 -3.54 9.94 -17.36
CA MET A 294 -2.37 10.42 -16.61
C MET A 294 -1.33 9.30 -16.46
N GLU A 295 -1.21 8.71 -15.26
CA GLU A 295 -0.19 7.73 -14.92
C GLU A 295 -0.36 6.40 -15.66
N VAL A 296 -1.54 6.11 -16.17
CA VAL A 296 -1.85 4.92 -16.96
C VAL A 296 -2.86 5.24 -18.05
N THR A 297 -2.76 4.59 -19.22
CA THR A 297 -3.78 4.68 -20.26
C THR A 297 -4.99 3.82 -19.94
N ASP A 298 -6.18 4.24 -20.41
CA ASP A 298 -7.43 3.48 -20.24
C ASP A 298 -7.31 2.08 -20.87
N GLN A 299 -6.63 1.99 -22.01
CA GLN A 299 -6.39 0.72 -22.70
C GLN A 299 -5.60 -0.27 -21.83
N VAL A 300 -4.60 0.16 -21.08
CA VAL A 300 -3.86 -0.71 -20.15
C VAL A 300 -4.70 -1.00 -18.91
N PHE A 301 -5.36 0.00 -18.35
CA PHE A 301 -6.17 -0.12 -17.14
C PHE A 301 -7.32 -1.13 -17.32
N GLU A 302 -8.00 -1.13 -18.46
CA GLU A 302 -9.11 -2.02 -18.78
C GLU A 302 -8.67 -3.32 -19.50
N SER A 303 -7.35 -3.54 -19.66
CA SER A 303 -6.84 -4.73 -20.33
C SER A 303 -6.97 -6.01 -19.50
N ALA A 304 -6.83 -7.17 -20.15
CA ALA A 304 -6.78 -8.46 -19.48
C ALA A 304 -5.53 -8.65 -18.58
N GLN A 305 -4.49 -7.81 -18.75
CA GLN A 305 -3.30 -7.80 -17.90
C GLN A 305 -3.51 -7.00 -16.61
N SER A 306 -4.55 -6.18 -16.53
CA SER A 306 -4.86 -5.39 -15.33
C SER A 306 -5.46 -6.27 -14.23
N VAL A 307 -4.88 -6.20 -13.04
CA VAL A 307 -5.35 -6.95 -11.86
C VAL A 307 -5.71 -6.02 -10.69
N VAL A 308 -5.96 -4.74 -10.99
CA VAL A 308 -6.19 -3.69 -10.01
C VAL A 308 -7.38 -3.95 -9.09
N PHE A 309 -8.44 -4.62 -9.58
CA PHE A 309 -9.62 -4.93 -8.76
C PHE A 309 -9.40 -6.18 -7.89
N ASP A 310 -8.62 -7.17 -8.35
CA ASP A 310 -8.17 -8.29 -7.52
C ASP A 310 -7.27 -7.77 -6.38
N GLU A 311 -6.37 -6.85 -6.70
CA GLU A 311 -5.50 -6.16 -5.74
C GLU A 311 -6.32 -5.37 -4.71
N ALA A 312 -7.32 -4.62 -5.16
CA ALA A 312 -8.22 -3.86 -4.28
C ALA A 312 -9.04 -4.77 -3.35
N GLU A 313 -9.55 -5.92 -3.84
CA GLU A 313 -10.21 -6.94 -3.00
C GLU A 313 -9.24 -7.47 -1.93
N ASN A 314 -8.01 -7.76 -2.32
CA ASN A 314 -7.00 -8.32 -1.42
C ASN A 314 -6.63 -7.38 -0.26
N ARG A 315 -6.91 -6.07 -0.34
CA ARG A 315 -6.77 -5.13 0.78
C ARG A 315 -7.57 -5.55 2.01
N MET A 316 -8.82 -5.98 1.82
CA MET A 316 -9.65 -6.44 2.92
C MET A 316 -9.07 -7.72 3.56
N HIS A 317 -8.57 -8.64 2.76
CA HIS A 317 -8.03 -9.91 3.26
C HIS A 317 -6.69 -9.73 3.98
N SER A 318 -5.82 -8.87 3.46
CA SER A 318 -4.53 -8.55 4.09
C SER A 318 -4.71 -7.80 5.42
N ILE A 319 -5.58 -6.83 5.48
CA ILE A 319 -5.93 -6.10 6.70
C ILE A 319 -6.53 -7.04 7.74
N LYS A 320 -7.40 -7.97 7.30
CA LYS A 320 -7.95 -9.01 8.17
C LYS A 320 -6.85 -9.86 8.81
N ALA A 321 -5.89 -10.33 8.01
CA ALA A 321 -4.77 -11.12 8.49
C ALA A 321 -3.88 -10.37 9.49
N ILE A 322 -3.60 -9.08 9.22
CA ILE A 322 -2.83 -8.22 10.12
C ILE A 322 -3.53 -8.07 11.46
N MET A 323 -4.83 -7.73 11.46
CA MET A 323 -5.61 -7.63 12.71
C MET A 323 -5.70 -8.96 13.44
N TYR A 324 -5.98 -10.06 12.72
CA TYR A 324 -6.02 -11.40 13.27
C TYR A 324 -4.72 -11.76 14.00
N ALA A 325 -3.59 -11.60 13.34
CA ALA A 325 -2.28 -11.98 13.89
C ALA A 325 -1.86 -11.09 15.09
N THR A 326 -2.09 -9.78 14.99
CA THR A 326 -1.63 -8.82 16.02
C THR A 326 -2.56 -8.75 17.23
N LEU A 327 -3.84 -9.08 17.09
CA LEU A 327 -4.79 -9.16 18.21
C LEU A 327 -4.89 -10.56 18.86
N GLY A 328 -4.10 -11.53 18.41
CA GLY A 328 -4.01 -12.86 19.00
C GLY A 328 -5.13 -13.81 18.62
N GLY A 329 -5.53 -13.80 17.34
CA GLY A 329 -6.54 -14.73 16.79
C GLY A 329 -6.12 -16.20 16.75
N GLU A 330 -4.88 -16.52 17.08
CA GLU A 330 -4.31 -17.88 17.10
C GLU A 330 -4.38 -18.58 18.48
N LYS A 331 -5.22 -18.12 19.39
CA LYS A 331 -5.37 -18.75 20.72
C LYS A 331 -6.32 -19.93 20.69
#